data_7f01080e4481cf3137beb113284ea5aa
#
_entry.id   7f01080e4481cf3137beb113284ea5aa
#
_cell.length_a   1.000
_cell.length_b   1.000
_cell.length_c   1.000
_cell.angle_alpha   90.00
_cell.angle_beta   90.00
_cell.angle_gamma   90.00
#
_symmetry.space_group_name_H-M   'P 1'
#
loop_
_entity.id
_entity.type
_entity.pdbx_description
1 polymer ?
#
loop_
_entity_poly.entity_id
_entity_poly.type
_entity_poly.pdbx_seq_one_letter_code
_entity_poly.pdbx_strand_id
1 'polypeptide(L)'
;MKKQNCELKNEKLRAAFRDLRKDHPEKLKHRLNLSWSNWGFGLESLADSVARLQKAGIEYIELHGNHYGPDLGYQVGETLKILGDHNIKAAGICGMFSPDNDLSSNRAIQRQAAVDYLKREIEFAAAVGGEYLLVVPGAVGRPEPYDDTEFERSVETLRIVADVFVTHNIKAAIEPIRSEEVSLIHTIADAKRYIEAVNHTGVAHINGDVYHMQAEESHIGEALLEAGGLLVNLHMADSNRRALGEGSLDLDTIIMALYLIGYNESGRYVTPEPLGPGADPYPAMYGRPDKRLLDNLVQQTTEYFWEREEALLA
;
A
#
# COMPACT_ATOMS: atom_id res chain seq x y z
N MET A 1 19.72 27.99 18.16
CA MET A 1 18.74 28.06 17.07
C MET A 1 17.46 27.36 17.51
N LYS A 2 16.27 27.83 17.13
CA LYS A 2 15.04 27.04 17.35
C LYS A 2 15.08 25.83 16.43
N LYS A 3 14.75 24.64 16.98
CA LYS A 3 14.60 23.42 16.18
C LYS A 3 13.48 23.56 15.15
N GLN A 4 13.61 22.90 14.01
CA GLN A 4 12.54 22.84 13.03
C GLN A 4 11.37 22.01 13.58
N ASN A 5 10.18 22.22 13.05
CA ASN A 5 8.98 21.55 13.55
C ASN A 5 9.05 20.01 13.35
N CYS A 6 9.59 19.55 12.22
CA CYS A 6 9.82 18.13 11.96
C CYS A 6 10.80 17.50 12.97
N GLU A 7 11.88 18.22 13.35
CA GLU A 7 12.83 17.73 14.35
C GLU A 7 12.17 17.53 15.72
N LEU A 8 11.29 18.45 16.12
CA LEU A 8 10.55 18.36 17.38
C LEU A 8 9.58 17.16 17.39
N LYS A 9 8.94 16.89 16.25
CA LYS A 9 8.03 15.76 16.07
C LYS A 9 8.82 14.43 16.10
N ASN A 10 9.94 14.35 15.40
CA ASN A 10 10.84 13.19 15.44
C ASN A 10 11.36 12.91 16.85
N GLU A 11 11.70 13.94 17.63
CA GLU A 11 12.14 13.77 19.02
C GLU A 11 11.06 13.17 19.92
N LYS A 12 9.80 13.60 19.74
CA LYS A 12 8.66 13.01 20.46
C LYS A 12 8.49 11.53 20.15
N LEU A 13 8.54 11.18 18.85
CA LEU A 13 8.45 9.77 18.42
C LEU A 13 9.58 8.92 19.00
N ARG A 14 10.82 9.42 18.92
CA ARG A 14 11.98 8.74 19.50
C ARG A 14 11.87 8.57 21.01
N ALA A 15 11.31 9.58 21.71
CA ALA A 15 11.07 9.47 23.15
C ALA A 15 10.01 8.40 23.44
N ALA A 16 8.87 8.44 22.77
CA ALA A 16 7.81 7.45 22.94
C ALA A 16 8.30 6.01 22.62
N PHE A 17 9.12 5.86 21.59
CA PHE A 17 9.69 4.55 21.24
C PHE A 17 10.69 4.04 22.29
N ARG A 18 11.52 4.92 22.89
CA ARG A 18 12.39 4.54 24.00
C ARG A 18 11.58 4.09 25.21
N ASP A 19 10.46 4.75 25.52
CA ASP A 19 9.57 4.38 26.60
C ASP A 19 8.92 3.01 26.30
N LEU A 20 8.46 2.78 25.08
CA LEU A 20 7.94 1.48 24.62
C LEU A 20 8.97 0.36 24.82
N ARG A 21 10.22 0.58 24.39
CA ARG A 21 11.31 -0.41 24.56
C ARG A 21 11.58 -0.75 26.01
N LYS A 22 11.53 0.25 26.89
CA LYS A 22 11.80 0.10 28.31
C LYS A 22 10.65 -0.59 29.05
N ASP A 23 9.41 -0.13 28.78
CA ASP A 23 8.25 -0.49 29.59
C ASP A 23 7.47 -1.69 29.03
N HIS A 24 7.59 -1.94 27.70
CA HIS A 24 6.86 -2.97 26.96
C HIS A 24 7.74 -3.70 25.93
N PRO A 25 8.90 -4.27 26.34
CA PRO A 25 9.82 -4.96 25.41
C PRO A 25 9.18 -6.17 24.71
N GLU A 26 8.12 -6.75 25.28
CA GLU A 26 7.38 -7.85 24.69
C GLU A 26 6.69 -7.46 23.36
N LYS A 27 6.33 -6.18 23.18
CA LYS A 27 5.73 -5.67 21.95
C LYS A 27 6.70 -5.57 20.79
N LEU A 28 7.98 -5.69 21.04
CA LEU A 28 9.05 -5.60 20.02
C LEU A 28 9.60 -6.98 19.63
N LYS A 29 9.00 -8.07 20.10
CA LYS A 29 9.50 -9.44 19.83
C LYS A 29 9.32 -9.91 18.41
N HIS A 30 8.29 -9.41 17.73
CA HIS A 30 8.01 -9.75 16.34
C HIS A 30 8.49 -8.62 15.45
N ARG A 31 9.12 -8.97 14.34
CA ARG A 31 9.48 -8.02 13.28
C ARG A 31 8.24 -7.57 12.52
N LEU A 32 8.36 -6.47 11.80
CA LEU A 32 7.37 -6.03 10.84
C LEU A 32 7.27 -7.05 9.69
N ASN A 33 6.06 -7.34 9.24
CA ASN A 33 5.83 -8.26 8.13
C ASN A 33 6.16 -7.56 6.81
N LEU A 34 7.30 -7.90 6.22
CA LEU A 34 7.69 -7.37 4.93
C LEU A 34 6.98 -8.14 3.80
N SER A 35 6.25 -7.41 2.98
CA SER A 35 5.64 -7.85 1.73
C SER A 35 6.37 -7.20 0.55
N TRP A 36 5.87 -7.37 -0.65
CA TRP A 36 6.33 -6.64 -1.83
C TRP A 36 5.19 -6.49 -2.83
N SER A 37 4.97 -5.27 -3.34
CA SER A 37 4.01 -5.03 -4.42
C SER A 37 4.65 -5.35 -5.77
N ASN A 38 4.13 -6.34 -6.48
CA ASN A 38 4.66 -6.67 -7.80
C ASN A 38 4.13 -5.76 -8.92
N TRP A 39 3.32 -4.75 -8.58
CA TRP A 39 2.93 -3.71 -9.50
C TRP A 39 4.14 -3.04 -10.16
N GLY A 40 5.16 -2.70 -9.38
CA GLY A 40 6.40 -2.10 -9.87
C GLY A 40 7.25 -3.00 -10.78
N PHE A 41 6.94 -4.30 -10.86
CA PHE A 41 7.60 -5.24 -11.78
C PHE A 41 6.98 -5.23 -13.19
N GLY A 42 5.87 -4.51 -13.38
CA GLY A 42 5.22 -4.33 -14.67
C GLY A 42 4.72 -5.62 -15.29
N LEU A 43 5.17 -5.90 -16.51
CA LEU A 43 4.75 -7.09 -17.29
C LEU A 43 5.59 -8.35 -17.01
N GLU A 44 6.33 -8.39 -15.91
CA GLU A 44 7.06 -9.59 -15.53
C GLU A 44 6.10 -10.73 -15.17
N SER A 45 6.50 -11.97 -15.45
CA SER A 45 5.70 -13.12 -15.03
C SER A 45 5.61 -13.23 -13.50
N LEU A 46 4.48 -13.70 -12.98
CA LEU A 46 4.34 -13.94 -11.55
C LEU A 46 5.42 -14.90 -11.01
N ALA A 47 5.79 -15.91 -11.79
CA ALA A 47 6.81 -16.87 -11.40
C ALA A 47 8.20 -16.20 -11.25
N ASP A 48 8.58 -15.31 -12.15
CA ASP A 48 9.84 -14.55 -12.04
C ASP A 48 9.80 -13.60 -10.81
N SER A 49 8.67 -12.93 -10.60
CA SER A 49 8.46 -12.03 -9.45
C SER A 49 8.61 -12.79 -8.13
N VAL A 50 7.91 -13.89 -7.99
CA VAL A 50 7.91 -14.72 -6.77
C VAL A 50 9.30 -15.35 -6.51
N ALA A 51 9.97 -15.84 -7.56
CA ALA A 51 11.33 -16.38 -7.43
C ALA A 51 12.35 -15.31 -6.92
N ARG A 52 12.17 -14.05 -7.37
CA ARG A 52 12.98 -12.92 -6.87
C ARG A 52 12.73 -12.65 -5.41
N LEU A 53 11.47 -12.61 -4.98
CA LEU A 53 11.09 -12.35 -3.59
C LEU A 53 11.59 -13.47 -2.66
N GLN A 54 11.44 -14.74 -3.07
CA GLN A 54 11.98 -15.88 -2.33
C GLN A 54 13.49 -15.77 -2.12
N LYS A 55 14.24 -15.40 -3.17
CA LYS A 55 15.70 -15.20 -3.10
C LYS A 55 16.07 -14.09 -2.10
N ALA A 56 15.26 -13.06 -1.98
CA ALA A 56 15.43 -11.96 -1.03
C ALA A 56 14.92 -12.28 0.38
N GLY A 57 14.32 -13.45 0.62
CA GLY A 57 13.78 -13.83 1.91
C GLY A 57 12.46 -13.17 2.28
N ILE A 58 11.73 -12.64 1.30
CA ILE A 58 10.40 -12.03 1.50
C ILE A 58 9.34 -13.14 1.46
N GLU A 59 8.45 -13.16 2.46
CA GLU A 59 7.44 -14.22 2.61
C GLU A 59 6.08 -13.83 2.04
N TYR A 60 5.83 -12.55 1.78
CA TYR A 60 4.53 -12.04 1.35
C TYR A 60 4.64 -11.24 0.05
N ILE A 61 3.59 -11.33 -0.76
CA ILE A 61 3.44 -10.56 -1.98
C ILE A 61 2.08 -9.85 -2.00
N GLU A 62 2.07 -8.59 -2.37
CA GLU A 62 0.88 -7.90 -2.81
C GLU A 62 0.77 -8.05 -4.32
N LEU A 63 -0.31 -8.66 -4.77
CA LEU A 63 -0.52 -8.96 -6.17
C LEU A 63 -1.10 -7.76 -6.91
N HIS A 64 -0.59 -7.51 -8.10
CA HIS A 64 -1.13 -6.49 -9.00
C HIS A 64 -2.57 -6.81 -9.40
N GLY A 65 -3.50 -5.90 -9.12
CA GLY A 65 -4.94 -6.09 -9.29
C GLY A 65 -5.44 -5.97 -10.71
N ASN A 66 -4.58 -5.83 -11.69
CA ASN A 66 -4.97 -5.77 -13.09
C ASN A 66 -3.85 -6.24 -13.99
N HIS A 67 -4.20 -7.02 -15.01
CA HIS A 67 -3.31 -7.40 -16.08
C HIS A 67 -3.68 -6.67 -17.36
N TYR A 68 -2.68 -6.38 -18.16
CA TYR A 68 -2.83 -5.72 -19.44
C TYR A 68 -3.23 -6.76 -20.48
N GLY A 69 -4.49 -6.77 -20.87
CA GLY A 69 -4.98 -7.65 -21.92
C GLY A 69 -6.45 -8.07 -21.72
N PRO A 70 -7.02 -8.80 -22.69
CA PRO A 70 -8.42 -9.19 -22.65
C PRO A 70 -8.76 -10.22 -21.54
N ASP A 71 -7.81 -11.05 -21.16
CA ASP A 71 -7.94 -12.04 -20.08
C ASP A 71 -7.32 -11.47 -18.80
N LEU A 72 -7.89 -10.40 -18.32
CA LEU A 72 -7.39 -9.61 -17.23
C LEU A 72 -7.31 -10.39 -15.91
N GLY A 73 -6.17 -10.31 -15.26
CA GLY A 73 -5.95 -10.83 -13.94
C GLY A 73 -5.30 -12.20 -13.90
N TYR A 74 -4.79 -12.56 -12.74
CA TYR A 74 -4.20 -13.85 -12.45
C TYR A 74 -5.27 -14.92 -12.35
N GLN A 75 -4.96 -16.13 -12.82
CA GLN A 75 -5.85 -17.29 -12.63
C GLN A 75 -5.61 -17.91 -11.25
N VAL A 76 -6.66 -18.10 -10.46
CA VAL A 76 -6.57 -18.57 -9.05
C VAL A 76 -5.70 -19.81 -8.91
N GLY A 77 -5.97 -20.86 -9.71
CA GLY A 77 -5.24 -22.12 -9.61
C GLY A 77 -3.76 -22.02 -9.94
N GLU A 78 -3.41 -21.23 -10.96
CA GLU A 78 -2.02 -20.96 -11.34
C GLU A 78 -1.31 -20.12 -10.27
N THR A 79 -1.98 -19.07 -9.77
CA THR A 79 -1.44 -18.20 -8.72
C THR A 79 -1.13 -19.00 -7.46
N LEU A 80 -2.07 -19.80 -6.97
CA LEU A 80 -1.87 -20.64 -5.79
C LEU A 80 -0.72 -21.63 -5.97
N LYS A 81 -0.61 -22.23 -7.17
CA LYS A 81 0.49 -23.13 -7.49
C LYS A 81 1.84 -22.42 -7.42
N ILE A 82 1.99 -21.26 -8.09
CA ILE A 82 3.24 -20.50 -8.12
C ILE A 82 3.62 -20.03 -6.70
N LEU A 83 2.69 -19.47 -5.95
CA LEU A 83 2.92 -19.04 -4.57
C LEU A 83 3.34 -20.23 -3.68
N GLY A 84 2.65 -21.36 -3.79
CA GLY A 84 2.93 -22.56 -3.03
C GLY A 84 4.29 -23.18 -3.35
N ASP A 85 4.67 -23.25 -4.63
CA ASP A 85 5.97 -23.76 -5.08
C ASP A 85 7.16 -22.97 -4.49
N HIS A 86 6.94 -21.71 -4.13
CA HIS A 86 7.96 -20.80 -3.57
C HIS A 86 7.78 -20.47 -2.09
N ASN A 87 6.76 -21.04 -1.43
CA ASN A 87 6.42 -20.76 -0.04
C ASN A 87 6.20 -19.26 0.24
N ILE A 88 5.59 -18.55 -0.70
CA ILE A 88 5.18 -17.15 -0.58
C ILE A 88 3.66 -17.08 -0.39
N LYS A 89 3.17 -16.13 0.39
CA LYS A 89 1.76 -15.91 0.68
C LYS A 89 1.29 -14.60 0.08
N ALA A 90 0.05 -14.55 -0.39
CA ALA A 90 -0.56 -13.28 -0.76
C ALA A 90 -0.84 -12.45 0.51
N ALA A 91 -0.38 -11.22 0.55
CA ALA A 91 -0.75 -10.24 1.58
C ALA A 91 -2.09 -9.58 1.23
N GLY A 92 -2.24 -9.15 0.00
CA GLY A 92 -3.41 -8.47 -0.52
C GLY A 92 -3.30 -8.21 -2.01
N ILE A 93 -4.19 -7.38 -2.51
CA ILE A 93 -4.24 -6.98 -3.92
C ILE A 93 -4.03 -5.47 -4.01
N CYS A 94 -3.08 -5.03 -4.83
CA CYS A 94 -2.93 -3.63 -5.24
C CYS A 94 -4.02 -3.29 -6.25
N GLY A 95 -5.10 -2.67 -5.81
CA GLY A 95 -6.22 -2.29 -6.67
C GLY A 95 -5.82 -1.19 -7.66
N MET A 96 -6.20 -1.36 -8.93
CA MET A 96 -5.84 -0.45 -10.01
C MET A 96 -7.06 0.33 -10.49
N PHE A 97 -7.04 1.64 -10.28
CA PHE A 97 -8.13 2.55 -10.61
C PHE A 97 -7.67 3.59 -11.64
N SER A 98 -8.42 3.71 -12.70
CA SER A 98 -8.18 4.61 -13.81
C SER A 98 -9.47 5.34 -14.20
N PRO A 99 -9.48 6.28 -15.15
CA PRO A 99 -10.72 6.88 -15.65
C PRO A 99 -11.74 5.88 -16.19
N ASP A 100 -11.33 4.66 -16.53
CA ASP A 100 -12.23 3.63 -17.07
C ASP A 100 -13.02 2.89 -15.96
N ASN A 101 -12.50 2.86 -14.74
CA ASN A 101 -13.12 2.23 -13.57
C ASN A 101 -13.07 3.14 -12.34
N ASP A 102 -13.55 4.36 -12.48
CA ASP A 102 -13.50 5.43 -11.49
C ASP A 102 -14.75 5.47 -10.62
N LEU A 103 -14.56 5.24 -9.31
CA LEU A 103 -15.64 5.28 -8.30
C LEU A 103 -16.36 6.64 -8.25
N SER A 104 -15.64 7.72 -8.52
CA SER A 104 -16.11 9.10 -8.40
C SER A 104 -16.68 9.69 -9.69
N SER A 105 -16.55 8.96 -10.81
CA SER A 105 -16.93 9.48 -12.14
C SER A 105 -18.35 10.00 -12.22
N ASN A 106 -18.56 11.10 -12.92
CA ASN A 106 -19.89 11.60 -13.28
C ASN A 106 -20.60 10.73 -14.34
N ARG A 107 -19.91 9.72 -14.92
CA ARG A 107 -20.46 8.76 -15.88
C ARG A 107 -20.79 7.44 -15.20
N ALA A 108 -22.07 7.08 -15.19
CA ALA A 108 -22.56 5.86 -14.55
C ALA A 108 -21.87 4.59 -15.06
N ILE A 109 -21.50 4.53 -16.34
CA ILE A 109 -20.82 3.35 -16.92
C ILE A 109 -19.44 3.10 -16.31
N GLN A 110 -18.70 4.15 -15.96
CA GLN A 110 -17.38 4.03 -15.34
C GLN A 110 -17.50 3.62 -13.87
N ARG A 111 -18.50 4.14 -13.14
CA ARG A 111 -18.80 3.70 -11.79
C ARG A 111 -19.25 2.23 -11.74
N GLN A 112 -20.07 1.80 -12.73
CA GLN A 112 -20.43 0.38 -12.84
C GLN A 112 -19.20 -0.49 -13.11
N ALA A 113 -18.29 -0.06 -13.97
CA ALA A 113 -17.03 -0.76 -14.21
C ALA A 113 -16.18 -0.88 -12.94
N ALA A 114 -16.15 0.17 -12.09
CA ALA A 114 -15.48 0.11 -10.78
C ALA A 114 -16.15 -0.91 -9.83
N VAL A 115 -17.48 -0.94 -9.78
CA VAL A 115 -18.23 -1.94 -8.98
C VAL A 115 -17.92 -3.37 -9.43
N ASP A 116 -17.93 -3.63 -10.73
CA ASP A 116 -17.66 -4.95 -11.30
C ASP A 116 -16.20 -5.36 -11.08
N TYR A 117 -15.28 -4.40 -11.20
CA TYR A 117 -13.86 -4.59 -10.90
C TYR A 117 -13.64 -4.98 -9.43
N LEU A 118 -14.20 -4.20 -8.50
CA LEU A 118 -14.06 -4.45 -7.07
C LEU A 118 -14.59 -5.85 -6.69
N LYS A 119 -15.76 -6.25 -7.17
CA LYS A 119 -16.31 -7.59 -6.91
C LYS A 119 -15.35 -8.69 -7.34
N ARG A 120 -14.83 -8.60 -8.56
CA ARG A 120 -13.89 -9.57 -9.10
C ARG A 120 -12.59 -9.65 -8.28
N GLU A 121 -12.02 -8.49 -7.92
CA GLU A 121 -10.77 -8.44 -7.16
C GLU A 121 -10.95 -8.90 -5.70
N ILE A 122 -12.10 -8.63 -5.07
CA ILE A 122 -12.45 -9.16 -3.73
C ILE A 122 -12.54 -10.69 -3.76
N GLU A 123 -13.25 -11.26 -4.75
CA GLU A 123 -13.36 -12.70 -4.92
C GLU A 123 -12.01 -13.34 -5.18
N PHE A 124 -11.18 -12.73 -6.01
CA PHE A 124 -9.83 -13.20 -6.29
C PHE A 124 -8.94 -13.12 -5.05
N ALA A 125 -8.94 -11.99 -4.32
CA ALA A 125 -8.17 -11.83 -3.09
C ALA A 125 -8.49 -12.94 -2.08
N ALA A 126 -9.78 -13.20 -1.86
CA ALA A 126 -10.22 -14.28 -0.96
C ALA A 126 -9.76 -15.66 -1.45
N ALA A 127 -9.85 -15.92 -2.75
CA ALA A 127 -9.49 -17.22 -3.34
C ALA A 127 -7.99 -17.52 -3.26
N VAL A 128 -7.13 -16.50 -3.27
CA VAL A 128 -5.66 -16.68 -3.17
C VAL A 128 -5.12 -16.48 -1.74
N GLY A 129 -6.00 -16.21 -0.77
CA GLY A 129 -5.63 -16.06 0.64
C GLY A 129 -5.10 -14.67 0.99
N GLY A 130 -5.37 -13.65 0.16
CA GLY A 130 -5.10 -12.25 0.48
C GLY A 130 -6.02 -11.72 1.58
N GLU A 131 -5.60 -10.70 2.30
CA GLU A 131 -6.33 -10.14 3.44
C GLU A 131 -6.96 -8.78 3.15
N TYR A 132 -6.48 -8.06 2.15
CA TYR A 132 -7.00 -6.74 1.79
C TYR A 132 -7.03 -6.53 0.27
N LEU A 133 -7.84 -5.57 -0.13
CA LEU A 133 -7.82 -4.95 -1.45
C LEU A 133 -7.62 -3.45 -1.28
N LEU A 134 -6.58 -2.91 -1.88
CA LEU A 134 -6.35 -1.47 -1.97
C LEU A 134 -7.45 -0.83 -2.81
N VAL A 135 -8.02 0.27 -2.32
CA VAL A 135 -9.10 1.02 -2.98
C VAL A 135 -8.74 2.49 -3.07
N VAL A 136 -8.64 3.00 -4.29
CA VAL A 136 -8.51 4.43 -4.54
C VAL A 136 -9.91 5.03 -4.76
N PRO A 137 -10.34 6.02 -3.97
CA PRO A 137 -11.67 6.63 -4.08
C PRO A 137 -11.95 7.37 -5.40
N GLY A 138 -10.93 7.71 -6.16
CA GLY A 138 -11.03 8.34 -7.48
C GLY A 138 -10.20 7.59 -8.52
N ALA A 139 -9.94 8.23 -9.67
CA ALA A 139 -9.07 7.67 -10.70
C ALA A 139 -7.65 8.23 -10.60
N VAL A 140 -6.65 7.36 -10.63
CA VAL A 140 -5.25 7.76 -10.77
C VAL A 140 -5.03 8.36 -12.16
N GLY A 141 -4.26 9.45 -12.21
CA GLY A 141 -4.03 10.24 -13.43
C GLY A 141 -5.09 11.32 -13.69
N ARG A 142 -5.98 11.57 -12.73
CA ARG A 142 -6.99 12.63 -12.81
C ARG A 142 -6.98 13.51 -11.55
N PRO A 143 -6.15 14.55 -11.50
CA PRO A 143 -6.06 15.46 -10.35
C PRO A 143 -7.24 16.45 -10.25
N GLU A 144 -7.92 16.75 -11.36
CA GLU A 144 -9.01 17.70 -11.36
C GLU A 144 -10.36 17.02 -11.07
N PRO A 145 -11.18 17.56 -10.15
CA PRO A 145 -12.50 17.02 -9.88
C PRO A 145 -13.46 17.22 -11.06
N TYR A 146 -14.43 16.32 -11.19
CA TYR A 146 -15.51 16.49 -12.19
C TYR A 146 -16.48 17.63 -11.81
N ASP A 147 -16.83 17.71 -10.54
CA ASP A 147 -17.77 18.66 -9.95
C ASP A 147 -17.82 18.56 -8.43
N ASP A 148 -18.61 19.39 -7.78
CA ASP A 148 -18.70 19.50 -6.31
C ASP A 148 -19.33 18.28 -5.62
N THR A 149 -19.90 17.32 -6.37
CA THR A 149 -20.55 16.11 -5.82
C THR A 149 -19.71 14.83 -6.03
N GLU A 150 -18.47 14.99 -6.42
CA GLU A 150 -17.58 13.87 -6.73
C GLU A 150 -17.32 12.97 -5.50
N PHE A 151 -17.12 13.58 -4.34
CA PHE A 151 -16.91 12.85 -3.10
C PHE A 151 -18.10 11.95 -2.74
N GLU A 152 -19.32 12.49 -2.79
CA GLU A 152 -20.55 11.76 -2.49
C GLU A 152 -20.75 10.60 -3.48
N ARG A 153 -20.49 10.82 -4.75
CA ARG A 153 -20.59 9.74 -5.77
C ARG A 153 -19.62 8.61 -5.50
N SER A 154 -18.37 8.91 -5.11
CA SER A 154 -17.41 7.90 -4.74
C SER A 154 -17.89 7.08 -3.54
N VAL A 155 -18.35 7.75 -2.48
CA VAL A 155 -18.92 7.12 -1.28
C VAL A 155 -20.10 6.21 -1.64
N GLU A 156 -21.05 6.69 -2.42
CA GLU A 156 -22.23 5.91 -2.84
C GLU A 156 -21.83 4.68 -3.68
N THR A 157 -20.86 4.85 -4.58
CA THR A 157 -20.39 3.76 -5.43
C THR A 157 -19.71 2.66 -4.61
N LEU A 158 -18.85 3.03 -3.66
CA LEU A 158 -18.18 2.05 -2.81
C LEU A 158 -19.16 1.32 -1.86
N ARG A 159 -20.20 2.00 -1.39
CA ARG A 159 -21.27 1.36 -0.59
C ARG A 159 -21.95 0.21 -1.30
N ILE A 160 -22.08 0.24 -2.64
CA ILE A 160 -22.72 -0.83 -3.43
C ILE A 160 -21.99 -2.18 -3.24
N VAL A 161 -20.70 -2.16 -2.98
CA VAL A 161 -19.86 -3.36 -2.83
C VAL A 161 -19.39 -3.61 -1.40
N ALA A 162 -19.76 -2.76 -0.45
CA ALA A 162 -19.25 -2.83 0.91
C ALA A 162 -19.59 -4.17 1.62
N ASP A 163 -20.77 -4.74 1.38
CA ASP A 163 -21.15 -6.05 1.90
C ASP A 163 -20.33 -7.20 1.31
N VAL A 164 -19.81 -7.04 0.08
CA VAL A 164 -18.97 -8.06 -0.57
C VAL A 164 -17.65 -8.21 0.17
N PHE A 165 -17.03 -7.10 0.63
CA PHE A 165 -15.86 -7.13 1.48
C PHE A 165 -16.08 -7.94 2.76
N VAL A 166 -17.22 -7.71 3.43
CA VAL A 166 -17.58 -8.46 4.65
C VAL A 166 -17.77 -9.94 4.34
N THR A 167 -18.52 -10.26 3.29
CA THR A 167 -18.85 -11.64 2.92
C THR A 167 -17.59 -12.48 2.63
N HIS A 168 -16.59 -11.87 2.03
CA HIS A 168 -15.32 -12.53 1.68
C HIS A 168 -14.22 -12.35 2.74
N ASN A 169 -14.50 -11.63 3.83
CA ASN A 169 -13.52 -11.29 4.87
C ASN A 169 -12.26 -10.60 4.31
N ILE A 170 -12.45 -9.70 3.35
CA ILE A 170 -11.40 -8.88 2.76
C ILE A 170 -11.53 -7.46 3.30
N LYS A 171 -10.42 -6.85 3.68
CA LYS A 171 -10.38 -5.47 4.16
C LYS A 171 -10.32 -4.52 2.96
N ALA A 172 -11.26 -3.57 2.84
CA ALA A 172 -11.10 -2.45 1.91
C ALA A 172 -10.08 -1.47 2.51
N ALA A 173 -8.92 -1.36 1.92
CA ALA A 173 -7.83 -0.49 2.36
C ALA A 173 -7.83 0.79 1.52
N ILE A 174 -8.39 1.88 2.06
CA ILE A 174 -8.50 3.18 1.37
C ILE A 174 -7.12 3.80 1.26
N GLU A 175 -6.71 4.17 0.06
CA GLU A 175 -5.43 4.79 -0.18
C GLU A 175 -5.54 6.30 -0.44
N PRO A 176 -4.95 7.14 0.42
CA PRO A 176 -4.66 8.53 0.11
C PRO A 176 -3.52 8.62 -0.91
N ILE A 177 -3.76 9.35 -1.99
CA ILE A 177 -2.78 9.58 -3.05
C ILE A 177 -2.58 11.08 -3.21
N ARG A 178 -1.36 11.50 -3.55
CA ARG A 178 -1.01 12.92 -3.70
C ARG A 178 -1.91 13.63 -4.70
N SER A 179 -2.16 14.90 -4.42
CA SER A 179 -3.10 15.77 -5.18
C SER A 179 -2.74 15.99 -6.65
N GLU A 180 -1.49 15.71 -7.03
CA GLU A 180 -1.05 15.75 -8.44
C GLU A 180 -1.54 14.55 -9.26
N GLU A 181 -1.99 13.48 -8.61
CA GLU A 181 -2.41 12.24 -9.28
C GLU A 181 -3.90 11.96 -9.16
N VAL A 182 -4.57 12.39 -8.08
CA VAL A 182 -5.99 12.15 -7.84
C VAL A 182 -6.71 13.41 -7.37
N SER A 183 -8.02 13.46 -7.59
CA SER A 183 -8.88 14.58 -7.16
C SER A 183 -9.42 14.49 -5.76
N LEU A 184 -9.36 13.30 -5.14
CA LEU A 184 -9.96 13.01 -3.83
C LEU A 184 -8.97 12.28 -2.92
N ILE A 185 -9.06 12.57 -1.62
CA ILE A 185 -8.40 11.80 -0.55
C ILE A 185 -6.89 11.81 -0.69
N HIS A 186 -6.25 12.75 0.01
CA HIS A 186 -4.82 12.99 -0.10
C HIS A 186 -4.04 12.66 1.19
N THR A 187 -4.73 12.71 2.34
CA THR A 187 -4.12 12.53 3.66
C THR A 187 -4.79 11.38 4.42
N ILE A 188 -4.14 10.90 5.48
CA ILE A 188 -4.74 9.96 6.44
C ILE A 188 -6.04 10.53 7.04
N ALA A 189 -6.06 11.83 7.33
CA ALA A 189 -7.28 12.50 7.83
C ALA A 189 -8.42 12.46 6.79
N ASP A 190 -8.11 12.63 5.51
CA ASP A 190 -9.11 12.51 4.44
C ASP A 190 -9.62 11.08 4.30
N ALA A 191 -8.73 10.06 4.38
CA ALA A 191 -9.14 8.66 4.34
C ALA A 191 -10.08 8.33 5.50
N LYS A 192 -9.81 8.79 6.71
CA LYS A 192 -10.70 8.62 7.87
C LYS A 192 -12.06 9.26 7.64
N ARG A 193 -12.09 10.50 7.14
CA ARG A 193 -13.33 11.18 6.78
C ARG A 193 -14.12 10.42 5.70
N TYR A 194 -13.43 9.85 4.72
CA TYR A 194 -14.05 9.04 3.68
C TYR A 194 -14.65 7.74 4.24
N ILE A 195 -13.90 7.02 5.09
CA ILE A 195 -14.36 5.82 5.78
C ILE A 195 -15.61 6.14 6.65
N GLU A 196 -15.58 7.23 7.39
CA GLU A 196 -16.72 7.70 8.17
C GLU A 196 -17.94 8.01 7.28
N ALA A 197 -17.73 8.66 6.13
CA ALA A 197 -18.79 8.95 5.17
C ALA A 197 -19.37 7.68 4.54
N VAL A 198 -18.56 6.67 4.21
CA VAL A 198 -19.05 5.37 3.74
C VAL A 198 -19.85 4.69 4.84
N ASN A 199 -19.45 4.79 6.09
CA ASN A 199 -20.16 4.28 7.27
C ASN A 199 -20.56 2.82 7.12
N HIS A 200 -19.60 1.94 6.80
CA HIS A 200 -19.83 0.51 6.63
C HIS A 200 -18.66 -0.32 7.14
N THR A 201 -18.93 -1.42 7.85
CA THR A 201 -17.90 -2.26 8.47
C THR A 201 -16.92 -2.91 7.46
N GLY A 202 -17.34 -3.12 6.22
CA GLY A 202 -16.50 -3.62 5.13
C GLY A 202 -15.48 -2.59 4.62
N VAL A 203 -15.64 -1.30 4.98
CA VAL A 203 -14.77 -0.20 4.55
C VAL A 203 -14.26 0.53 5.78
N ALA A 204 -13.24 -0.01 6.42
CA ALA A 204 -12.76 0.47 7.72
C ALA A 204 -11.23 0.47 7.84
N HIS A 205 -10.49 0.37 6.72
CA HIS A 205 -9.04 0.24 6.76
C HIS A 205 -8.36 1.21 5.80
N ILE A 206 -7.07 1.42 6.00
CA ILE A 206 -6.23 2.35 5.25
C ILE A 206 -5.01 1.60 4.70
N ASN A 207 -4.70 1.86 3.43
CA ASN A 207 -3.38 1.68 2.85
C ASN A 207 -2.66 3.04 2.92
N GLY A 208 -1.55 3.13 3.66
CA GLY A 208 -0.69 4.31 3.58
C GLY A 208 0.30 4.14 2.43
N ASP A 209 0.71 5.23 1.81
CA ASP A 209 1.86 5.20 0.90
C ASP A 209 2.82 6.34 1.27
N VAL A 210 4.00 5.97 1.73
CA VAL A 210 5.02 6.91 2.18
C VAL A 210 5.42 7.89 1.07
N TYR A 211 5.43 7.46 -0.20
CA TYR A 211 5.75 8.33 -1.32
C TYR A 211 4.71 9.47 -1.48
N HIS A 212 3.43 9.15 -1.39
CA HIS A 212 2.36 10.15 -1.42
C HIS A 212 2.34 11.01 -0.15
N MET A 213 2.53 10.40 1.01
CA MET A 213 2.57 11.09 2.30
C MET A 213 3.68 12.15 2.40
N GLN A 214 4.78 12.00 1.66
CA GLN A 214 5.86 13.00 1.64
C GLN A 214 5.41 14.36 1.09
N ALA A 215 4.47 14.38 0.17
CA ALA A 215 3.93 15.61 -0.42
C ALA A 215 2.75 16.17 0.40
N GLU A 216 1.92 15.30 0.96
CA GLU A 216 0.60 15.69 1.50
C GLU A 216 0.58 15.78 3.04
N GLU A 217 1.38 14.98 3.74
CA GLU A 217 1.37 14.96 5.20
C GLU A 217 2.36 15.97 5.80
N SER A 218 1.92 16.64 6.84
CA SER A 218 2.81 17.54 7.58
C SER A 218 3.95 16.81 8.30
N HIS A 219 3.77 15.50 8.57
CA HIS A 219 4.74 14.62 9.19
C HIS A 219 4.29 13.16 9.10
N ILE A 220 5.03 12.33 8.37
CA ILE A 220 4.66 10.93 8.10
C ILE A 220 4.45 10.14 9.40
N GLY A 221 5.39 10.22 10.35
CA GLY A 221 5.28 9.47 11.60
C GLY A 221 4.04 9.84 12.43
N GLU A 222 3.64 11.13 12.48
CA GLU A 222 2.39 11.52 13.16
C GLU A 222 1.15 11.02 12.41
N ALA A 223 1.16 11.07 11.09
CA ALA A 223 0.07 10.53 10.28
C ALA A 223 -0.09 9.01 10.48
N LEU A 224 1.00 8.25 10.58
CA LEU A 224 0.96 6.82 10.91
C LEU A 224 0.38 6.58 12.31
N LEU A 225 0.76 7.39 13.32
CA LEU A 225 0.14 7.32 14.65
C LEU A 225 -1.36 7.62 14.59
N GLU A 226 -1.78 8.57 13.76
CA GLU A 226 -3.19 8.93 13.55
C GLU A 226 -3.96 7.81 12.86
N ALA A 227 -3.38 7.13 11.87
CA ALA A 227 -3.99 5.97 11.21
C ALA A 227 -4.20 4.82 12.20
N GLY A 228 -3.24 4.59 13.09
CA GLY A 228 -3.35 3.62 14.18
C GLY A 228 -3.79 2.24 13.71
N GLY A 229 -4.81 1.70 14.35
CA GLY A 229 -5.36 0.38 14.04
C GLY A 229 -6.05 0.26 12.68
N LEU A 230 -6.36 1.36 12.00
CA LEU A 230 -6.95 1.33 10.66
C LEU A 230 -5.93 0.98 9.57
N LEU A 231 -4.63 1.22 9.82
CA LEU A 231 -3.57 0.93 8.87
C LEU A 231 -3.37 -0.59 8.75
N VAL A 232 -3.52 -1.15 7.56
CA VAL A 232 -3.34 -2.59 7.28
C VAL A 232 -2.23 -2.86 6.28
N ASN A 233 -1.94 -1.92 5.40
CA ASN A 233 -0.80 -1.96 4.50
C ASN A 233 -0.11 -0.60 4.47
N LEU A 234 1.21 -0.61 4.27
CA LEU A 234 2.02 0.59 4.08
C LEU A 234 2.94 0.40 2.89
N HIS A 235 2.63 1.07 1.79
CA HIS A 235 3.53 1.15 0.66
C HIS A 235 4.76 1.99 0.98
N MET A 236 5.91 1.54 0.53
CA MET A 236 7.18 2.21 0.81
C MET A 236 8.07 2.30 -0.42
N ALA A 237 8.63 3.47 -0.59
CA ALA A 237 9.77 3.76 -1.44
C ALA A 237 10.58 4.88 -0.81
N ASP A 238 11.82 5.10 -1.22
CA ASP A 238 12.55 6.28 -0.76
C ASP A 238 11.97 7.58 -1.35
N SER A 239 12.43 8.71 -0.89
CA SER A 239 11.92 10.05 -1.27
C SER A 239 11.91 10.33 -2.77
N ASN A 240 12.72 9.62 -3.53
CA ASN A 240 12.83 9.67 -4.98
C ASN A 240 12.14 8.49 -5.70
N ARG A 241 11.31 7.74 -4.96
CA ARG A 241 10.61 6.52 -5.38
C ARG A 241 11.53 5.37 -5.82
N ARG A 242 12.80 5.41 -5.40
CA ARG A 242 13.79 4.36 -5.62
C ARG A 242 13.85 3.40 -4.44
N ALA A 243 14.83 2.49 -4.48
CA ALA A 243 15.12 1.59 -3.36
C ALA A 243 15.35 2.37 -2.06
N LEU A 244 14.92 1.82 -0.94
CA LEU A 244 15.19 2.41 0.38
C LEU A 244 16.70 2.57 0.58
N GLY A 245 17.11 3.70 1.13
CA GLY A 245 18.50 4.11 1.29
C GLY A 245 19.10 4.85 0.10
N GLU A 246 18.37 5.05 -1.01
CA GLU A 246 18.84 5.85 -2.17
C GLU A 246 18.34 7.31 -2.15
N GLY A 247 17.53 7.69 -1.16
CA GLY A 247 16.97 9.02 -1.03
C GLY A 247 17.22 9.64 0.34
N SER A 248 16.27 10.43 0.81
CA SER A 248 16.36 11.19 2.07
C SER A 248 15.23 10.86 3.06
N LEU A 249 14.56 9.71 2.90
CA LEU A 249 13.48 9.30 3.78
C LEU A 249 14.01 9.00 5.19
N ASP A 250 13.39 9.55 6.24
CA ASP A 250 13.67 9.18 7.65
C ASP A 250 12.96 7.85 7.98
N LEU A 251 13.54 6.73 7.50
CA LEU A 251 13.00 5.39 7.69
C LEU A 251 12.91 5.00 9.17
N ASP A 252 13.86 5.46 9.99
CA ASP A 252 13.85 5.17 11.43
C ASP A 252 12.61 5.71 12.12
N THR A 253 12.22 6.94 11.80
CA THR A 253 11.00 7.55 12.35
C THR A 253 9.74 6.80 11.92
N ILE A 254 9.71 6.30 10.69
CA ILE A 254 8.59 5.49 10.19
C ILE A 254 8.52 4.15 10.93
N ILE A 255 9.63 3.41 11.01
CA ILE A 255 9.68 2.13 11.74
C ILE A 255 9.26 2.31 13.21
N MET A 256 9.78 3.34 13.88
CA MET A 256 9.37 3.64 15.27
C MET A 256 7.87 3.91 15.39
N ALA A 257 7.28 4.68 14.45
CA ALA A 257 5.84 4.95 14.45
C ALA A 257 5.02 3.66 14.26
N LEU A 258 5.46 2.76 13.38
CA LEU A 258 4.81 1.47 13.16
C LEU A 258 4.81 0.60 14.42
N TYR A 259 5.94 0.50 15.13
CA TYR A 259 5.99 -0.22 16.41
C TYR A 259 5.11 0.42 17.49
N LEU A 260 5.04 1.75 17.53
CA LEU A 260 4.19 2.47 18.50
C LEU A 260 2.70 2.17 18.33
N ILE A 261 2.25 1.87 17.12
CA ILE A 261 0.86 1.47 16.85
C ILE A 261 0.65 -0.05 16.86
N GLY A 262 1.67 -0.84 17.21
CA GLY A 262 1.58 -2.31 17.24
C GLY A 262 1.43 -2.91 15.84
N TYR A 263 2.10 -2.34 14.84
CA TYR A 263 1.95 -2.75 13.44
C TYR A 263 2.65 -4.08 13.11
N ASN A 264 3.49 -4.58 13.98
CA ASN A 264 4.19 -5.86 13.87
C ASN A 264 3.34 -7.08 14.24
N GLU A 265 2.02 -6.94 14.15
CA GLU A 265 1.04 -8.02 14.32
C GLU A 265 0.70 -8.69 12.98
N SER A 266 0.07 -9.86 13.03
CA SER A 266 -0.42 -10.58 11.85
C SER A 266 -1.48 -9.76 11.10
N GLY A 267 -1.46 -9.84 9.77
CA GLY A 267 -2.43 -9.16 8.91
C GLY A 267 -2.18 -7.67 8.71
N ARG A 268 -0.93 -7.22 8.97
CA ARG A 268 -0.43 -5.87 8.68
C ARG A 268 0.90 -5.98 7.98
N TYR A 269 1.07 -5.21 6.90
CA TYR A 269 2.20 -5.40 6.00
C TYR A 269 2.91 -4.08 5.68
N VAL A 270 4.24 -4.14 5.63
CA VAL A 270 5.07 -3.11 5.01
C VAL A 270 5.40 -3.61 3.61
N THR A 271 4.98 -2.89 2.59
CA THR A 271 5.01 -3.34 1.20
C THR A 271 5.81 -2.38 0.33
N PRO A 272 7.13 -2.61 0.17
CA PRO A 272 7.91 -1.82 -0.77
C PRO A 272 7.39 -1.93 -2.20
N GLU A 273 7.42 -0.78 -2.89
CA GLU A 273 7.09 -0.66 -4.31
C GLU A 273 7.97 0.37 -5.03
N PRO A 274 9.30 0.32 -4.85
CA PRO A 274 10.16 1.26 -5.50
C PRO A 274 10.08 1.11 -7.01
N LEU A 275 10.21 2.23 -7.71
CA LEU A 275 10.32 2.29 -9.16
C LEU A 275 11.76 2.56 -9.60
N GLY A 276 12.03 2.38 -10.87
CA GLY A 276 13.32 2.70 -11.45
C GLY A 276 13.60 4.20 -11.56
N PRO A 277 14.65 4.58 -12.28
CA PRO A 277 15.00 5.97 -12.49
C PRO A 277 13.83 6.81 -13.02
N GLY A 278 13.67 8.01 -12.46
CA GLY A 278 12.60 8.93 -12.84
C GLY A 278 11.25 8.66 -12.15
N ALA A 279 11.18 7.67 -11.27
CA ALA A 279 9.97 7.29 -10.55
C ALA A 279 8.77 6.99 -11.49
N ASP A 280 9.09 6.53 -12.70
CA ASP A 280 8.13 6.29 -13.78
C ASP A 280 7.84 4.78 -13.91
N PRO A 281 6.59 4.32 -13.70
CA PRO A 281 6.22 2.92 -13.86
C PRO A 281 6.10 2.51 -15.34
N TYR A 282 5.93 3.45 -16.25
CA TYR A 282 5.62 3.14 -17.65
C TYR A 282 6.68 2.29 -18.38
N PRO A 283 7.99 2.47 -18.19
CA PRO A 283 8.98 1.56 -18.77
C PRO A 283 8.82 0.11 -18.33
N ALA A 284 8.44 -0.14 -17.08
CA ALA A 284 8.15 -1.48 -16.58
C ALA A 284 6.83 -2.01 -17.13
N MET A 285 5.80 -1.15 -17.24
CA MET A 285 4.45 -1.52 -17.68
C MET A 285 4.35 -1.80 -19.19
N TYR A 286 5.14 -1.12 -20.02
CA TYR A 286 5.05 -1.20 -21.50
C TYR A 286 6.31 -1.72 -22.17
N GLY A 287 7.41 -1.89 -21.40
CA GLY A 287 8.69 -2.36 -21.88
C GLY A 287 9.00 -3.80 -21.49
N ARG A 288 10.22 -4.22 -21.79
CA ARG A 288 10.76 -5.45 -21.21
C ARG A 288 11.31 -5.15 -19.83
N PRO A 289 10.93 -5.92 -18.79
CA PRO A 289 11.48 -5.76 -17.44
C PRO A 289 13.01 -5.87 -17.46
N ASP A 290 13.70 -4.92 -16.86
CA ASP A 290 15.14 -5.05 -16.60
C ASP A 290 15.32 -5.88 -15.32
N LYS A 291 15.57 -7.19 -15.49
CA LYS A 291 15.71 -8.12 -14.37
C LYS A 291 16.81 -7.72 -13.39
N ARG A 292 17.91 -7.13 -13.87
CA ARG A 292 19.00 -6.66 -13.00
C ARG A 292 18.55 -5.49 -12.13
N LEU A 293 17.85 -4.53 -12.73
CA LEU A 293 17.32 -3.40 -12.00
C LEU A 293 16.34 -3.88 -10.92
N LEU A 294 15.41 -4.75 -11.27
CA LEU A 294 14.42 -5.28 -10.34
C LEU A 294 15.07 -6.09 -9.22
N ASP A 295 16.05 -6.93 -9.51
CA ASP A 295 16.82 -7.68 -8.50
C ASP A 295 17.53 -6.72 -7.53
N ASN A 296 18.16 -5.67 -8.04
CA ASN A 296 18.82 -4.66 -7.21
C ASN A 296 17.84 -3.87 -6.34
N LEU A 297 16.68 -3.46 -6.88
CA LEU A 297 15.65 -2.75 -6.13
C LEU A 297 15.17 -3.59 -4.93
N VAL A 298 14.90 -4.87 -5.16
CA VAL A 298 14.44 -5.78 -4.10
C VAL A 298 15.54 -6.01 -3.07
N GLN A 299 16.74 -6.38 -3.50
CA GLN A 299 17.84 -6.68 -2.59
C GLN A 299 18.20 -5.47 -1.72
N GLN A 300 18.45 -4.32 -2.33
CA GLN A 300 18.85 -3.11 -1.60
C GLN A 300 17.77 -2.64 -0.63
N THR A 301 16.51 -2.60 -1.06
CA THR A 301 15.39 -2.18 -0.20
C THR A 301 15.26 -3.09 1.01
N THR A 302 15.31 -4.41 0.78
CA THR A 302 15.14 -5.42 1.81
C THR A 302 16.27 -5.40 2.83
N GLU A 303 17.52 -5.37 2.36
CA GLU A 303 18.72 -5.30 3.21
C GLU A 303 18.72 -4.03 4.05
N TYR A 304 18.45 -2.87 3.44
CA TYR A 304 18.44 -1.59 4.15
C TYR A 304 17.29 -1.53 5.17
N PHE A 305 16.09 -2.00 4.83
CA PHE A 305 14.97 -2.03 5.77
C PHE A 305 15.30 -2.88 7.01
N TRP A 306 15.79 -4.09 6.82
CA TRP A 306 16.12 -4.98 7.94
C TRP A 306 17.28 -4.47 8.79
N GLU A 307 18.30 -3.88 8.17
CA GLU A 307 19.40 -3.23 8.90
C GLU A 307 18.90 -2.12 9.81
N ARG A 308 18.02 -1.25 9.29
CA ARG A 308 17.43 -0.16 10.09
C ARG A 308 16.53 -0.67 11.20
N GLU A 309 15.68 -1.64 10.91
CA GLU A 309 14.82 -2.27 11.93
C GLU A 309 15.64 -2.92 13.04
N GLU A 310 16.65 -3.71 12.68
CA GLU A 310 17.53 -4.37 13.65
C GLU A 310 18.27 -3.37 14.54
N ALA A 311 18.81 -2.30 13.95
CA ALA A 311 19.47 -1.24 14.70
C ALA A 311 18.54 -0.53 15.72
N LEU A 312 17.25 -0.42 15.42
CA LEU A 312 16.25 0.16 16.33
C LEU A 312 15.82 -0.81 17.43
N LEU A 313 15.80 -2.10 17.16
CA LEU A 313 15.41 -3.14 18.11
C LEU A 313 16.55 -3.56 19.05
N ALA A 314 17.82 -3.40 18.63
CA ALA A 314 19.00 -3.64 19.45
C ALA A 314 19.12 -2.62 20.61
#